data_c7934aa65a4c266abcca78c032359309
#
_entry.id   c7934aa65a4c266abcca78c032359309
#
_cell.length_a   1.000
_cell.length_b   1.000
_cell.length_c   1.000
_cell.angle_alpha   90.00
_cell.angle_beta   90.00
_cell.angle_gamma   90.00
#
_symmetry.space_group_name_H-M   'P 1'
#
loop_
_entity.id
_entity.type
_entity.pdbx_description
1 polymer ?
#
loop_
_entity_poly.entity_id
_entity_poly.type
_entity_poly.pdbx_seq_one_letter_code
_entity_poly.pdbx_strand_id
1 'polypeptide(L)'
;MRDFLGTPVREEDASDPRRALLLELLQRGLARVHGRHCVAAALTAAPPPAPLWVAAVGKAATAMALGAHDALGGAIERTLIITRDHEDLSAFHRGVAPEVWLGSHPVPDERSLAAGGRLLEWVDELPQGALPLFLISGGASSLVEVPATGATLEDLAALTRLSFSSGMAIGELNTRRSALSRIKGGRLAARLGGRAARALFISDVPQDDTRVIGSGIMGPAPGGDRVERLVVASVDHAVAAVAARAKQLGLTVHASPERFADSAERLAARFAHELHLGEAQLRVWGGESTVELPPRPGRGGRNQHLALAAARLIAGRDELLLLAAGTDGSDGVTDDAGALVDAETCARVALAQLDADDCLAHADSARALAASGDLLHTGPTGTNVGDLAIGLKLSAEDAADLVQHRDARRRRVL
;
A
#
# COMPACT_ATOMS: atom_id res chain seq x y z
N MET A 1 24.99 0.86 4.99
CA MET A 1 23.84 0.54 4.12
C MET A 1 22.64 1.17 4.82
N ARG A 2 22.25 2.38 4.43
CA ARG A 2 21.09 3.04 5.05
C ARG A 2 19.85 2.30 4.60
N ASP A 3 19.04 1.87 5.57
CA ASP A 3 17.84 1.09 5.33
C ASP A 3 16.84 1.89 4.50
N PHE A 4 16.18 1.20 3.57
CA PHE A 4 15.23 1.74 2.58
C PHE A 4 13.99 2.40 3.23
N LEU A 5 13.77 2.19 4.53
CA LEU A 5 12.63 2.70 5.28
C LEU A 5 12.97 3.88 6.21
N GLY A 6 14.22 4.35 6.27
CA GLY A 6 14.59 5.54 7.07
C GLY A 6 14.28 5.47 8.58
N THR A 7 13.78 4.36 9.06
CA THR A 7 13.34 4.17 10.45
C THR A 7 14.51 3.68 11.27
N PRO A 8 14.86 4.32 12.39
CA PRO A 8 15.68 3.67 13.38
C PRO A 8 14.87 2.50 13.92
N VAL A 9 15.33 1.27 13.64
CA VAL A 9 14.93 0.09 14.42
C VAL A 9 15.19 0.47 15.87
N ARG A 10 14.17 0.41 16.74
CA ARG A 10 14.39 0.69 18.18
C ARG A 10 15.47 -0.26 18.66
N GLU A 11 16.30 0.18 19.60
CA GLU A 11 17.35 -0.69 20.18
C GLU A 11 16.75 -1.98 20.76
N GLU A 12 15.51 -1.93 21.24
CA GLU A 12 14.74 -3.06 21.75
C GLU A 12 14.30 -4.03 20.62
N ASP A 13 13.93 -3.56 19.44
CA ASP A 13 13.63 -4.41 18.29
C ASP A 13 14.90 -5.10 17.74
N ALA A 14 16.06 -4.49 17.92
CA ALA A 14 17.35 -5.09 17.59
C ALA A 14 17.78 -6.19 18.57
N SER A 15 17.20 -6.27 19.77
CA SER A 15 17.54 -7.24 20.79
C SER A 15 16.83 -8.59 20.60
N ASP A 16 15.61 -8.62 20.01
CA ASP A 16 14.90 -9.86 19.69
C ASP A 16 15.10 -10.23 18.20
N PRO A 17 15.83 -11.31 17.90
CA PRO A 17 16.10 -11.73 16.53
C PRO A 17 14.82 -12.06 15.73
N ARG A 18 13.71 -12.40 16.40
CA ARG A 18 12.41 -12.69 15.75
C ARG A 18 11.76 -11.41 15.23
N ARG A 19 11.81 -10.32 16.01
CA ARG A 19 11.30 -9.01 15.60
C ARG A 19 12.12 -8.49 14.44
N ALA A 20 13.44 -8.55 14.51
CA ALA A 20 14.33 -8.17 13.41
C ALA A 20 14.06 -8.97 12.12
N LEU A 21 13.77 -10.27 12.24
CA LEU A 21 13.41 -11.15 11.12
C LEU A 21 12.08 -10.70 10.46
N LEU A 22 11.05 -10.44 11.26
CA LEU A 22 9.75 -9.97 10.73
C LEU A 22 9.88 -8.63 10.01
N LEU A 23 10.67 -7.70 10.55
CA LEU A 23 10.95 -6.41 9.90
C LEU A 23 11.73 -6.59 8.58
N GLU A 24 12.74 -7.47 8.52
CA GLU A 24 13.43 -7.80 7.26
C GLU A 24 12.46 -8.35 6.22
N LEU A 25 11.57 -9.25 6.63
CA LEU A 25 10.57 -9.85 5.74
C LEU A 25 9.57 -8.82 5.22
N LEU A 26 9.07 -7.92 6.07
CA LEU A 26 8.24 -6.79 5.65
C LEU A 26 8.96 -5.94 4.62
N GLN A 27 10.21 -5.54 4.90
CA GLN A 27 11.04 -4.75 3.97
C GLN A 27 11.17 -5.44 2.60
N ARG A 28 11.30 -6.76 2.56
CA ARG A 28 11.35 -7.52 1.30
C ARG A 28 10.04 -7.49 0.53
N GLY A 29 8.91 -7.61 1.24
CA GLY A 29 7.59 -7.43 0.65
C GLY A 29 7.42 -6.05 0.05
N LEU A 30 7.69 -5.00 0.83
CA LEU A 30 7.58 -3.60 0.39
C LEU A 30 8.53 -3.28 -0.77
N ALA A 31 9.78 -3.73 -0.73
CA ALA A 31 10.74 -3.51 -1.81
C ALA A 31 10.30 -4.11 -3.15
N ARG A 32 9.61 -5.30 -3.13
CA ARG A 32 9.08 -5.93 -4.34
C ARG A 32 7.98 -5.11 -5.02
N VAL A 33 7.17 -4.43 -4.21
CA VAL A 33 6.00 -3.66 -4.68
C VAL A 33 6.25 -2.16 -4.71
N HIS A 34 7.45 -1.71 -4.35
CA HIS A 34 7.83 -0.30 -4.39
C HIS A 34 7.75 0.25 -5.81
N GLY A 35 7.03 1.38 -5.98
CA GLY A 35 6.70 1.96 -7.28
C GLY A 35 7.90 2.16 -8.19
N ARG A 36 9.03 2.66 -7.66
CA ARG A 36 10.26 2.86 -8.43
C ARG A 36 10.80 1.55 -9.01
N HIS A 37 10.81 0.50 -8.20
CA HIS A 37 11.39 -0.80 -8.60
C HIS A 37 10.50 -1.55 -9.57
N CYS A 38 9.19 -1.69 -9.27
CA CYS A 38 8.29 -2.47 -10.11
C CYS A 38 8.05 -1.81 -11.47
N VAL A 39 7.98 -0.47 -11.53
CA VAL A 39 7.85 0.27 -12.79
C VAL A 39 9.14 0.18 -13.60
N ALA A 40 10.31 0.42 -12.99
CA ALA A 40 11.58 0.29 -13.69
C ALA A 40 11.77 -1.10 -14.27
N ALA A 41 11.47 -2.17 -13.50
CA ALA A 41 11.58 -3.54 -13.97
C ALA A 41 10.65 -3.82 -15.17
N ALA A 42 9.39 -3.38 -15.10
CA ALA A 42 8.41 -3.57 -16.18
C ALA A 42 8.82 -2.85 -17.48
N LEU A 43 9.28 -1.60 -17.36
CA LEU A 43 9.69 -0.80 -18.52
C LEU A 43 11.03 -1.23 -19.11
N THR A 44 11.94 -1.75 -18.29
CA THR A 44 13.21 -2.35 -18.79
C THR A 44 12.94 -3.65 -19.54
N ALA A 45 12.01 -4.48 -19.06
CA ALA A 45 11.65 -5.74 -19.72
C ALA A 45 10.92 -5.54 -21.05
N ALA A 46 10.11 -4.48 -21.16
CA ALA A 46 9.34 -4.16 -22.36
C ALA A 46 9.30 -2.63 -22.57
N PRO A 47 10.39 -2.03 -23.08
CA PRO A 47 10.46 -0.58 -23.26
C PRO A 47 9.46 -0.11 -24.33
N PRO A 48 8.65 0.93 -24.01
CA PRO A 48 7.76 1.53 -25.01
C PRO A 48 8.54 2.40 -26.00
N PRO A 49 7.99 2.67 -27.21
CA PRO A 49 8.63 3.56 -28.16
C PRO A 49 8.67 5.01 -27.64
N ALA A 50 9.77 5.71 -27.91
CA ALA A 50 9.94 7.15 -27.63
C ALA A 50 9.38 8.03 -28.77
N PRO A 51 9.07 9.30 -28.54
CA PRO A 51 9.13 10.00 -27.25
C PRO A 51 7.95 9.68 -26.32
N LEU A 52 8.15 9.91 -25.03
CA LEU A 52 7.18 9.56 -23.99
C LEU A 52 6.74 10.78 -23.18
N TRP A 53 5.47 10.84 -22.89
CA TRP A 53 4.89 11.73 -21.90
C TRP A 53 4.33 10.87 -20.75
N VAL A 54 4.73 11.19 -19.52
CA VAL A 54 4.38 10.41 -18.30
C VAL A 54 3.38 11.18 -17.46
N ALA A 55 2.26 10.55 -17.09
CA ALA A 55 1.32 11.05 -16.08
C ALA A 55 1.20 10.02 -14.95
N ALA A 56 1.67 10.37 -13.75
CA ALA A 56 1.61 9.55 -12.55
C ALA A 56 0.56 10.07 -11.58
N VAL A 57 -0.38 9.22 -11.15
CA VAL A 57 -1.50 9.61 -10.28
C VAL A 57 -1.69 8.58 -9.17
N GLY A 58 -1.69 9.03 -7.92
CA GLY A 58 -1.92 8.20 -6.74
C GLY A 58 -0.90 8.40 -5.63
N LYS A 59 -1.03 7.65 -4.54
CA LYS A 59 -0.13 7.73 -3.38
C LYS A 59 1.32 7.32 -3.69
N ALA A 60 1.53 6.46 -4.69
CA ALA A 60 2.85 6.02 -5.14
C ALA A 60 3.33 6.74 -6.41
N ALA A 61 2.68 7.81 -6.83
CA ALA A 61 2.90 8.48 -8.12
C ALA A 61 4.36 8.91 -8.31
N THR A 62 4.97 9.56 -7.31
CA THR A 62 6.36 10.02 -7.35
C THR A 62 7.34 8.83 -7.50
N ALA A 63 7.16 7.78 -6.70
CA ALA A 63 8.01 6.59 -6.79
C ALA A 63 7.86 5.89 -8.15
N MET A 64 6.64 5.78 -8.68
CA MET A 64 6.40 5.21 -10.02
C MET A 64 7.04 6.05 -11.13
N ALA A 65 6.93 7.38 -11.06
CA ALA A 65 7.56 8.28 -12.01
C ALA A 65 9.09 8.17 -11.99
N LEU A 66 9.69 8.09 -10.79
CA LEU A 66 11.13 7.83 -10.64
C LEU A 66 11.54 6.52 -11.30
N GLY A 67 10.75 5.45 -11.14
CA GLY A 67 10.99 4.16 -11.81
C GLY A 67 10.95 4.26 -13.34
N ALA A 68 10.04 5.07 -13.89
CA ALA A 68 10.00 5.33 -15.32
C ALA A 68 11.26 6.09 -15.79
N HIS A 69 11.70 7.10 -15.04
CA HIS A 69 12.92 7.85 -15.35
C HIS A 69 14.19 6.99 -15.23
N ASP A 70 14.27 6.09 -14.25
CA ASP A 70 15.39 5.14 -14.12
C ASP A 70 15.50 4.22 -15.34
N ALA A 71 14.37 3.76 -15.86
CA ALA A 71 14.35 2.81 -16.97
C ALA A 71 14.53 3.47 -18.36
N LEU A 72 13.94 4.65 -18.54
CA LEU A 72 13.75 5.25 -19.87
C LEU A 72 14.54 6.56 -20.08
N GLY A 73 14.95 7.22 -19.00
CA GLY A 73 15.83 8.38 -19.05
C GLY A 73 15.37 9.47 -20.02
N GLY A 74 16.25 9.80 -20.98
CA GLY A 74 16.00 10.86 -21.98
C GLY A 74 14.90 10.58 -23.00
N ALA A 75 14.27 9.40 -22.99
CA ALA A 75 13.08 9.14 -23.81
C ALA A 75 11.81 9.84 -23.26
N ILE A 76 11.83 10.30 -22.00
CA ILE A 76 10.74 11.01 -21.36
C ILE A 76 10.91 12.51 -21.57
N GLU A 77 10.00 13.13 -22.31
CA GLU A 77 10.01 14.57 -22.58
C GLU A 77 9.26 15.39 -21.52
N ARG A 78 8.21 14.82 -20.93
CA ARG A 78 7.38 15.52 -19.94
C ARG A 78 6.83 14.56 -18.89
N THR A 79 6.79 15.03 -17.63
CA THR A 79 6.25 14.28 -16.51
C THR A 79 5.28 15.14 -15.71
N LEU A 80 4.06 14.65 -15.51
CA LEU A 80 3.05 15.16 -14.60
C LEU A 80 2.90 14.19 -13.44
N ILE A 81 2.99 14.68 -12.21
CA ILE A 81 2.78 13.91 -10.98
C ILE A 81 1.60 14.52 -10.23
N ILE A 82 0.64 13.69 -9.85
CA ILE A 82 -0.49 14.09 -8.98
C ILE A 82 -0.49 13.15 -7.77
N THR A 83 -0.21 13.71 -6.61
CA THR A 83 -0.06 12.96 -5.34
C THR A 83 -0.75 13.67 -4.18
N ARG A 84 -0.68 13.10 -2.98
CA ARG A 84 -1.31 13.65 -1.78
C ARG A 84 -0.47 14.73 -1.10
N ASP A 85 0.82 14.49 -1.00
CA ASP A 85 1.75 15.29 -0.20
C ASP A 85 2.96 15.69 -1.03
N HIS A 86 3.69 16.71 -0.57
CA HIS A 86 4.97 17.06 -1.16
C HIS A 86 5.99 15.98 -0.82
N GLU A 87 6.61 15.43 -1.86
CA GLU A 87 7.67 14.43 -1.75
C GLU A 87 9.00 15.00 -2.25
N ASP A 88 10.10 14.36 -1.86
CA ASP A 88 11.43 14.75 -2.33
C ASP A 88 11.60 14.42 -3.81
N LEU A 89 11.81 15.45 -4.62
CA LEU A 89 12.04 15.36 -6.07
C LEU A 89 13.53 15.38 -6.45
N SER A 90 14.44 15.42 -5.48
CA SER A 90 15.89 15.53 -5.73
C SER A 90 16.48 14.35 -6.51
N ALA A 91 15.78 13.21 -6.51
CA ALA A 91 16.16 12.02 -7.25
C ALA A 91 15.84 12.09 -8.77
N PHE A 92 15.05 13.08 -9.23
CA PHE A 92 14.89 13.31 -10.66
C PHE A 92 16.13 13.95 -11.25
N HIS A 93 16.57 13.48 -12.41
CA HIS A 93 17.77 14.03 -13.07
C HIS A 93 17.58 15.51 -13.43
N ARG A 94 18.64 16.30 -13.30
CA ARG A 94 18.65 17.72 -13.69
C ARG A 94 18.31 17.86 -15.18
N GLY A 95 17.25 18.64 -15.47
CA GLY A 95 16.80 18.93 -16.84
C GLY A 95 15.38 18.45 -17.18
N VAL A 96 14.80 17.56 -16.38
CA VAL A 96 13.41 17.09 -16.54
C VAL A 96 12.71 17.18 -15.19
N ALA A 97 12.52 18.41 -14.69
CA ALA A 97 11.75 18.60 -13.45
C ALA A 97 10.28 18.22 -13.73
N PRO A 98 9.68 17.31 -12.94
CA PRO A 98 8.29 16.99 -13.10
C PRO A 98 7.40 18.17 -12.69
N GLU A 99 6.28 18.32 -13.38
CA GLU A 99 5.18 19.18 -12.95
C GLU A 99 4.41 18.43 -11.85
N VAL A 100 4.26 19.03 -10.65
CA VAL A 100 3.63 18.36 -9.49
C VAL A 100 2.39 19.11 -9.06
N TRP A 101 1.29 18.36 -8.88
CA TRP A 101 0.03 18.84 -8.35
C TRP A 101 -0.38 18.01 -7.15
N LEU A 102 -0.99 18.67 -6.16
CA LEU A 102 -1.52 18.01 -4.98
C LEU A 102 -3.04 17.88 -5.09
N GLY A 103 -3.54 16.67 -4.82
CA GLY A 103 -4.95 16.40 -4.61
C GLY A 103 -5.25 16.08 -3.14
N SER A 104 -6.53 15.99 -2.79
CA SER A 104 -6.97 15.60 -1.45
C SER A 104 -7.34 14.12 -1.37
N HIS A 105 -7.04 13.51 -0.23
CA HIS A 105 -7.37 12.12 0.06
C HIS A 105 -7.68 11.96 1.56
N PRO A 106 -8.72 11.22 1.97
CA PRO A 106 -9.60 10.35 1.15
C PRO A 106 -10.80 11.08 0.51
N VAL A 107 -11.11 12.29 0.92
CA VAL A 107 -12.24 13.09 0.39
C VAL A 107 -11.71 14.11 -0.60
N PRO A 108 -12.23 14.17 -1.85
CA PRO A 108 -11.81 15.17 -2.83
C PRO A 108 -12.18 16.59 -2.37
N ASP A 109 -11.32 17.56 -2.71
CA ASP A 109 -11.52 19.00 -2.50
C ASP A 109 -11.18 19.80 -3.79
N GLU A 110 -11.09 21.12 -3.68
CA GLU A 110 -10.78 22.01 -4.81
C GLU A 110 -9.41 21.68 -5.45
N ARG A 111 -8.45 21.18 -4.67
CA ARG A 111 -7.14 20.75 -5.19
C ARG A 111 -7.29 19.55 -6.12
N SER A 112 -8.18 18.61 -5.76
CA SER A 112 -8.49 17.46 -6.61
C SER A 112 -9.14 17.86 -7.93
N LEU A 113 -9.97 18.92 -7.92
CA LEU A 113 -10.57 19.46 -9.14
C LEU A 113 -9.53 20.16 -10.01
N ALA A 114 -8.65 20.97 -9.42
CA ALA A 114 -7.58 21.64 -10.13
C ALA A 114 -6.62 20.62 -10.76
N ALA A 115 -6.22 19.58 -10.02
CA ALA A 115 -5.38 18.49 -10.52
C ALA A 115 -6.06 17.70 -11.65
N GLY A 116 -7.38 17.47 -11.54
CA GLY A 116 -8.17 16.82 -12.59
C GLY A 116 -8.26 17.65 -13.87
N GLY A 117 -8.48 18.98 -13.73
CA GLY A 117 -8.44 19.92 -14.85
C GLY A 117 -7.09 19.89 -15.57
N ARG A 118 -6.00 19.96 -14.79
CA ARG A 118 -4.64 19.88 -15.32
C ARG A 118 -4.33 18.57 -16.04
N LEU A 119 -4.83 17.45 -15.52
CA LEU A 119 -4.68 16.15 -16.18
C LEU A 119 -5.39 16.10 -17.55
N LEU A 120 -6.57 16.71 -17.66
CA LEU A 120 -7.26 16.81 -18.95
C LEU A 120 -6.51 17.70 -19.95
N GLU A 121 -6.02 18.85 -19.50
CA GLU A 121 -5.17 19.73 -20.33
C GLU A 121 -3.93 19.00 -20.81
N TRP A 122 -3.26 18.27 -19.90
CA TRP A 122 -2.09 17.47 -20.24
C TRP A 122 -2.39 16.43 -21.34
N VAL A 123 -3.56 15.78 -21.28
CA VAL A 123 -3.99 14.84 -22.34
C VAL A 123 -4.24 15.58 -23.67
N ASP A 124 -4.83 16.77 -23.63
CA ASP A 124 -5.11 17.55 -24.83
C ASP A 124 -3.84 18.15 -25.48
N GLU A 125 -2.80 18.42 -24.68
CA GLU A 125 -1.48 18.88 -25.10
C GLU A 125 -0.61 17.79 -25.74
N LEU A 126 -0.98 16.50 -25.67
CA LEU A 126 -0.17 15.39 -26.17
C LEU A 126 0.21 15.55 -27.66
N PRO A 127 1.51 15.65 -28.01
CA PRO A 127 1.93 15.75 -29.41
C PRO A 127 1.65 14.46 -30.18
N GLN A 128 1.46 14.55 -31.48
CA GLN A 128 1.05 13.41 -32.33
C GLN A 128 2.03 12.20 -32.24
N GLY A 129 3.31 12.46 -32.07
CA GLY A 129 4.34 11.42 -32.05
C GLY A 129 4.62 10.82 -30.68
N ALA A 130 4.14 11.44 -29.57
CA ALA A 130 4.42 10.95 -28.23
C ALA A 130 3.48 9.82 -27.81
N LEU A 131 4.03 8.80 -27.14
CA LEU A 131 3.25 7.77 -26.47
C LEU A 131 2.97 8.21 -25.02
N PRO A 132 1.70 8.37 -24.61
CA PRO A 132 1.36 8.60 -23.22
C PRO A 132 1.56 7.34 -22.38
N LEU A 133 2.28 7.48 -21.26
CA LEU A 133 2.48 6.46 -20.24
C LEU A 133 1.79 6.92 -18.95
N PHE A 134 0.76 6.20 -18.55
CA PHE A 134 0.03 6.44 -17.30
C PHE A 134 0.53 5.50 -16.21
N LEU A 135 0.80 6.06 -15.02
CA LEU A 135 1.25 5.33 -13.84
C LEU A 135 0.21 5.56 -12.74
N ILE A 136 -0.60 4.55 -12.46
CA ILE A 136 -1.77 4.68 -11.59
C ILE A 136 -1.60 3.83 -10.33
N SER A 137 -1.86 4.42 -9.16
CA SER A 137 -1.83 3.72 -7.89
C SER A 137 -3.03 4.06 -7.01
N GLY A 138 -3.14 3.40 -5.87
CA GLY A 138 -4.19 3.65 -4.88
C GLY A 138 -4.31 5.13 -4.48
N GLY A 139 -5.51 5.54 -4.13
CA GLY A 139 -5.82 6.94 -3.83
C GLY A 139 -6.15 7.81 -5.05
N ALA A 140 -5.83 7.42 -6.27
CA ALA A 140 -6.08 8.20 -7.49
C ALA A 140 -7.54 8.65 -7.62
N SER A 141 -8.49 7.86 -7.11
CA SER A 141 -9.93 8.16 -7.20
C SER A 141 -10.35 9.48 -6.52
N SER A 142 -9.65 9.91 -5.46
CA SER A 142 -9.94 11.17 -4.76
C SER A 142 -8.93 12.27 -5.07
N LEU A 143 -7.72 11.91 -5.44
CA LEU A 143 -6.66 12.87 -5.77
C LEU A 143 -6.93 13.66 -7.04
N VAL A 144 -7.66 13.07 -8.00
CA VAL A 144 -8.06 13.74 -9.25
C VAL A 144 -9.55 13.59 -9.50
N GLU A 145 -10.19 14.69 -9.85
CA GLU A 145 -11.58 14.67 -10.21
C GLU A 145 -11.94 15.77 -11.22
N VAL A 146 -12.80 15.40 -12.15
CA VAL A 146 -13.47 16.37 -13.06
C VAL A 146 -14.97 16.04 -13.02
N PRO A 147 -15.78 16.83 -12.33
CA PRO A 147 -17.20 16.57 -12.20
C PRO A 147 -17.93 16.48 -13.53
N ALA A 148 -18.89 15.58 -13.63
CA ALA A 148 -19.83 15.53 -14.74
C ALA A 148 -20.70 16.80 -14.75
N THR A 149 -21.30 17.12 -15.90
CA THR A 149 -22.19 18.27 -16.00
C THR A 149 -23.33 18.17 -14.99
N GLY A 150 -23.48 19.19 -14.16
CA GLY A 150 -24.46 19.23 -13.08
C GLY A 150 -24.07 18.57 -11.77
N ALA A 151 -22.93 17.87 -11.71
CA ALA A 151 -22.37 17.36 -10.46
C ALA A 151 -21.49 18.42 -9.77
N THR A 152 -21.51 18.44 -8.46
CA THR A 152 -20.76 19.38 -7.63
C THR A 152 -19.68 18.66 -6.81
N LEU A 153 -18.73 19.42 -6.27
CA LEU A 153 -17.74 18.90 -5.33
C LEU A 153 -18.42 18.31 -4.08
N GLU A 154 -19.51 18.93 -3.62
CA GLU A 154 -20.27 18.45 -2.46
C GLU A 154 -20.93 17.09 -2.73
N ASP A 155 -21.47 16.85 -3.93
CA ASP A 155 -22.00 15.53 -4.31
C ASP A 155 -20.93 14.42 -4.22
N LEU A 156 -19.71 14.73 -4.69
CA LEU A 156 -18.58 13.81 -4.65
C LEU A 156 -18.10 13.55 -3.21
N ALA A 157 -18.01 14.61 -2.41
CA ALA A 157 -17.63 14.50 -1.01
C ALA A 157 -18.69 13.76 -0.20
N ALA A 158 -19.99 14.04 -0.43
CA ALA A 158 -21.09 13.35 0.20
C ALA A 158 -21.11 11.86 -0.13
N LEU A 159 -20.90 11.49 -1.40
CA LEU A 159 -20.79 10.09 -1.80
C LEU A 159 -19.61 9.37 -1.11
N THR A 160 -18.47 10.04 -0.98
CA THR A 160 -17.31 9.48 -0.30
C THR A 160 -17.59 9.29 1.20
N ARG A 161 -18.17 10.28 1.89
CA ARG A 161 -18.57 10.15 3.31
C ARG A 161 -19.60 9.04 3.50
N LEU A 162 -20.60 8.96 2.62
CA LEU A 162 -21.61 7.90 2.65
C LEU A 162 -20.98 6.50 2.53
N SER A 163 -19.98 6.33 1.69
CA SER A 163 -19.32 5.03 1.51
C SER A 163 -18.64 4.53 2.80
N PHE A 164 -18.08 5.44 3.60
CA PHE A 164 -17.46 5.09 4.89
C PHE A 164 -18.49 4.71 5.97
N SER A 165 -19.67 5.33 5.94
CA SER A 165 -20.68 5.11 6.98
C SER A 165 -21.66 3.99 6.66
N SER A 166 -21.87 3.63 5.39
CA SER A 166 -22.90 2.67 4.95
C SER A 166 -22.39 1.26 4.65
N GLY A 167 -21.07 1.04 4.67
CA GLY A 167 -20.50 -0.25 4.24
C GLY A 167 -20.81 -0.59 2.76
N MET A 168 -21.01 0.43 1.92
CA MET A 168 -21.34 0.29 0.50
C MET A 168 -20.30 -0.59 -0.23
N ALA A 169 -20.76 -1.55 -1.02
CA ALA A 169 -19.89 -2.38 -1.82
C ALA A 169 -19.06 -1.54 -2.80
N ILE A 170 -17.78 -1.84 -2.95
CA ILE A 170 -16.84 -1.07 -3.79
C ILE A 170 -17.31 -0.95 -5.25
N GLY A 171 -17.96 -1.97 -5.79
CA GLY A 171 -18.52 -1.95 -7.16
C GLY A 171 -19.64 -0.92 -7.31
N GLU A 172 -20.54 -0.83 -6.33
CA GLU A 172 -21.62 0.18 -6.31
C GLU A 172 -21.05 1.58 -6.16
N LEU A 173 -20.10 1.76 -5.23
CA LEU A 173 -19.41 3.05 -5.04
C LEU A 173 -18.74 3.52 -6.33
N ASN A 174 -18.00 2.64 -7.02
CA ASN A 174 -17.33 2.99 -8.27
C ASN A 174 -18.32 3.31 -9.40
N THR A 175 -19.45 2.61 -9.45
CA THR A 175 -20.53 2.93 -10.41
C THR A 175 -21.06 4.34 -10.18
N ARG A 176 -21.37 4.70 -8.93
CA ARG A 176 -21.85 6.04 -8.57
C ARG A 176 -20.78 7.11 -8.81
N ARG A 177 -19.52 6.85 -8.40
CA ARG A 177 -18.39 7.77 -8.66
C ARG A 177 -18.20 8.02 -10.16
N SER A 178 -18.25 6.96 -10.97
CA SER A 178 -18.13 7.10 -12.43
C SER A 178 -19.28 7.91 -13.04
N ALA A 179 -20.50 7.81 -12.52
CA ALA A 179 -21.63 8.62 -13.01
C ALA A 179 -21.42 10.11 -12.75
N LEU A 180 -20.75 10.50 -11.67
CA LEU A 180 -20.47 11.88 -11.30
C LEU A 180 -19.15 12.44 -11.88
N SER A 181 -18.41 11.68 -12.70
CA SER A 181 -17.06 12.02 -13.16
C SER A 181 -16.93 12.00 -14.67
N ARG A 182 -16.09 12.90 -15.22
CA ARG A 182 -15.71 12.95 -16.65
C ARG A 182 -14.43 12.18 -16.96
N ILE A 183 -13.73 11.66 -15.95
CA ILE A 183 -12.44 10.97 -16.11
C ILE A 183 -12.45 9.50 -15.63
N LYS A 184 -13.40 9.11 -14.78
CA LYS A 184 -13.53 7.75 -14.24
C LYS A 184 -14.30 6.81 -15.17
N GLY A 185 -14.29 5.51 -14.87
CA GLY A 185 -14.99 4.50 -15.67
C GLY A 185 -14.50 4.42 -17.12
N GLY A 186 -13.20 4.54 -17.35
CA GLY A 186 -12.57 4.49 -18.68
C GLY A 186 -12.70 5.77 -19.50
N ARG A 187 -13.29 6.85 -18.96
CA ARG A 187 -13.52 8.08 -19.73
C ARG A 187 -12.23 8.83 -20.03
N LEU A 188 -11.21 8.79 -19.15
CA LEU A 188 -9.89 9.35 -19.47
C LEU A 188 -9.24 8.60 -20.64
N ALA A 189 -9.34 7.26 -20.64
CA ALA A 189 -8.85 6.46 -21.77
C ALA A 189 -9.62 6.75 -23.05
N ALA A 190 -10.94 6.95 -22.99
CA ALA A 190 -11.75 7.36 -24.14
C ALA A 190 -11.31 8.72 -24.72
N ARG A 191 -10.87 9.69 -23.87
CA ARG A 191 -10.40 11.00 -24.32
C ARG A 191 -9.13 10.92 -25.16
N LEU A 192 -8.38 9.83 -25.10
CA LEU A 192 -7.23 9.62 -25.99
C LEU A 192 -7.62 9.46 -27.48
N GLY A 193 -8.91 9.34 -27.79
CA GLY A 193 -9.40 9.32 -29.18
C GLY A 193 -8.86 8.17 -30.02
N GLY A 194 -8.61 6.99 -29.41
CA GLY A 194 -8.04 5.83 -30.09
C GLY A 194 -6.51 5.87 -30.24
N ARG A 195 -5.83 6.86 -29.65
CA ARG A 195 -4.36 6.90 -29.56
C ARG A 195 -3.87 5.70 -28.74
N ALA A 196 -2.78 5.07 -29.18
CA ALA A 196 -2.09 4.06 -28.40
C ALA A 196 -1.52 4.69 -27.13
N ALA A 197 -1.62 3.98 -26.02
CA ALA A 197 -1.09 4.38 -24.72
C ALA A 197 -0.67 3.15 -23.92
N ARG A 198 0.12 3.35 -22.86
CA ARG A 198 0.40 2.31 -21.88
C ARG A 198 0.00 2.81 -20.50
N ALA A 199 -0.60 1.93 -19.70
CA ALA A 199 -0.96 2.20 -18.30
C ALA A 199 -0.40 1.10 -17.40
N LEU A 200 0.44 1.49 -16.43
CA LEU A 200 0.96 0.61 -15.39
C LEU A 200 0.25 0.89 -14.08
N PHE A 201 -0.14 -0.17 -13.38
CA PHE A 201 -0.93 -0.07 -12.17
C PHE A 201 -0.22 -0.70 -10.98
N ILE A 202 -0.26 -0.02 -9.83
CA ILE A 202 -0.09 -0.61 -8.50
C ILE A 202 -1.50 -0.78 -7.95
N SER A 203 -1.88 -2.03 -7.65
CA SER A 203 -3.24 -2.38 -7.28
C SER A 203 -3.41 -2.53 -5.78
N ASP A 204 -4.40 -1.81 -5.23
CA ASP A 204 -4.91 -1.92 -3.86
C ASP A 204 -6.34 -2.50 -3.82
N VAL A 205 -6.83 -3.06 -4.95
CA VAL A 205 -8.21 -3.55 -5.07
C VAL A 205 -8.27 -5.06 -5.22
N PRO A 206 -9.40 -5.70 -4.85
CA PRO A 206 -9.59 -7.13 -5.06
C PRO A 206 -9.43 -7.50 -6.55
N GLN A 207 -8.80 -8.66 -6.81
CA GLN A 207 -8.62 -9.24 -8.15
C GLN A 207 -7.82 -8.38 -9.15
N ASP A 208 -7.21 -7.28 -8.71
CA ASP A 208 -6.38 -6.38 -9.55
C ASP A 208 -7.10 -5.84 -10.79
N ASP A 209 -8.42 -5.66 -10.69
CA ASP A 209 -9.25 -5.22 -11.80
C ASP A 209 -9.00 -3.74 -12.13
N THR A 210 -8.44 -3.47 -13.31
CA THR A 210 -8.15 -2.11 -13.79
C THR A 210 -9.41 -1.25 -13.98
N ARG A 211 -10.61 -1.87 -14.02
CA ARG A 211 -11.90 -1.15 -14.02
C ARG A 211 -12.22 -0.55 -12.64
N VAL A 212 -11.56 -1.03 -11.60
CA VAL A 212 -11.79 -0.63 -10.20
C VAL A 212 -10.67 0.27 -9.68
N ILE A 213 -9.41 0.02 -10.06
CA ILE A 213 -8.25 0.82 -9.61
C ILE A 213 -8.47 2.30 -9.98
N GLY A 214 -8.39 3.19 -8.97
CA GLY A 214 -8.66 4.62 -9.14
C GLY A 214 -10.06 4.92 -9.70
N SER A 215 -11.06 4.06 -9.43
CA SER A 215 -12.39 4.09 -10.02
C SER A 215 -12.38 3.97 -11.56
N GLY A 216 -11.40 3.23 -12.10
CA GLY A 216 -11.26 2.99 -13.52
C GLY A 216 -10.80 4.20 -14.33
N ILE A 217 -9.99 5.10 -13.76
CA ILE A 217 -9.49 6.31 -14.46
C ILE A 217 -8.82 5.96 -15.79
N MET A 218 -8.00 4.92 -15.84
CA MET A 218 -7.41 4.33 -17.03
C MET A 218 -7.94 2.91 -17.31
N GLY A 219 -9.11 2.57 -16.78
CA GLY A 219 -9.84 1.34 -17.12
C GLY A 219 -10.24 1.32 -18.59
N PRO A 220 -10.78 0.18 -19.10
CA PRO A 220 -11.24 0.08 -20.49
C PRO A 220 -12.27 1.16 -20.83
N ALA A 221 -12.05 1.84 -21.96
CA ALA A 221 -12.96 2.88 -22.42
C ALA A 221 -14.29 2.29 -22.90
N PRO A 222 -15.42 2.95 -22.67
CA PRO A 222 -16.67 2.61 -23.34
C PRO A 222 -16.47 2.66 -24.86
N GLY A 223 -16.73 1.56 -25.55
CA GLY A 223 -16.52 1.45 -27.00
C GLY A 223 -15.14 0.96 -27.44
N GLY A 224 -14.23 0.69 -26.49
CA GLY A 224 -12.90 0.17 -26.75
C GLY A 224 -11.82 1.26 -26.83
N ASP A 225 -10.57 0.85 -26.68
CA ASP A 225 -9.39 1.72 -26.77
C ASP A 225 -8.15 0.93 -27.19
N ARG A 226 -7.00 1.62 -27.29
CA ARG A 226 -5.70 1.03 -27.61
C ARG A 226 -4.71 1.21 -26.46
N VAL A 227 -5.18 1.10 -25.22
CA VAL A 227 -4.37 1.21 -24.03
C VAL A 227 -3.90 -0.19 -23.59
N GLU A 228 -2.59 -0.40 -23.58
CA GLU A 228 -1.98 -1.57 -22.97
C GLU A 228 -1.99 -1.38 -21.44
N ARG A 229 -2.57 -2.33 -20.71
CA ARG A 229 -2.71 -2.28 -19.24
C ARG A 229 -1.94 -3.39 -18.58
N LEU A 230 -1.12 -3.04 -17.58
CA LEU A 230 -0.31 -3.99 -16.83
C LEU A 230 -0.34 -3.66 -15.33
N VAL A 231 -0.73 -4.61 -14.50
CA VAL A 231 -0.56 -4.52 -13.04
C VAL A 231 0.86 -4.95 -12.69
N VAL A 232 1.70 -4.01 -12.25
CA VAL A 232 3.12 -4.24 -11.95
C VAL A 232 3.37 -4.61 -10.49
N ALA A 233 2.44 -4.25 -9.60
CA ALA A 233 2.45 -4.62 -8.19
C ALA A 233 1.04 -4.79 -7.64
N SER A 234 0.90 -5.76 -6.74
CA SER A 234 -0.30 -6.04 -5.93
C SER A 234 0.13 -6.72 -4.63
N VAL A 235 -0.80 -6.90 -3.71
CA VAL A 235 -0.50 -7.55 -2.43
C VAL A 235 0.04 -8.98 -2.61
N ASP A 236 -0.39 -9.70 -3.64
CA ASP A 236 0.09 -11.06 -3.93
C ASP A 236 1.59 -11.07 -4.28
N HIS A 237 2.09 -10.02 -4.93
CA HIS A 237 3.52 -9.87 -5.19
C HIS A 237 4.32 -9.64 -3.89
N ALA A 238 3.76 -8.88 -2.94
CA ALA A 238 4.39 -8.68 -1.63
C ALA A 238 4.41 -9.98 -0.83
N VAL A 239 3.28 -10.69 -0.76
CA VAL A 239 3.15 -12.01 -0.10
C VAL A 239 4.15 -13.01 -0.69
N ALA A 240 4.23 -13.10 -2.00
CA ALA A 240 5.17 -13.99 -2.68
C ALA A 240 6.65 -13.66 -2.37
N ALA A 241 7.00 -12.37 -2.31
CA ALA A 241 8.35 -11.93 -2.00
C ALA A 241 8.76 -12.23 -0.55
N VAL A 242 7.85 -12.01 0.41
CA VAL A 242 8.03 -12.40 1.82
C VAL A 242 8.25 -13.91 1.93
N ALA A 243 7.35 -14.69 1.32
CA ALA A 243 7.41 -16.15 1.36
C ALA A 243 8.70 -16.69 0.72
N ALA A 244 9.11 -16.13 -0.42
CA ALA A 244 10.35 -16.53 -1.08
C ALA A 244 11.57 -16.22 -0.22
N ARG A 245 11.60 -15.05 0.43
CA ARG A 245 12.69 -14.67 1.32
C ARG A 245 12.77 -15.55 2.55
N ALA A 246 11.65 -15.83 3.19
CA ALA A 246 11.58 -16.71 4.35
C ALA A 246 12.06 -18.15 4.03
N LYS A 247 11.67 -18.70 2.87
CA LYS A 247 12.18 -19.99 2.39
C LYS A 247 13.69 -19.99 2.15
N GLN A 248 14.25 -18.89 1.61
CA GLN A 248 15.70 -18.73 1.46
C GLN A 248 16.46 -18.71 2.79
N LEU A 249 15.78 -18.24 3.86
CA LEU A 249 16.30 -18.28 5.22
C LEU A 249 16.17 -19.66 5.89
N GLY A 250 15.48 -20.61 5.27
CA GLY A 250 15.30 -21.99 5.75
C GLY A 250 14.01 -22.22 6.53
N LEU A 251 13.10 -21.22 6.57
CA LEU A 251 11.82 -21.37 7.27
C LEU A 251 10.82 -22.19 6.45
N THR A 252 9.99 -22.98 7.15
CA THR A 252 8.77 -23.55 6.58
C THR A 252 7.71 -22.45 6.47
N VAL A 253 7.14 -22.27 5.27
CA VAL A 253 6.30 -21.11 4.97
C VAL A 253 4.95 -21.52 4.41
N HIS A 254 3.88 -20.94 4.94
CA HIS A 254 2.55 -20.95 4.36
C HIS A 254 2.18 -19.52 3.92
N ALA A 255 2.10 -19.28 2.62
CA ALA A 255 1.53 -18.07 2.05
C ALA A 255 0.05 -18.32 1.72
N SER A 256 -0.85 -17.51 2.27
CA SER A 256 -2.28 -17.63 2.00
C SER A 256 -2.56 -17.39 0.51
N PRO A 257 -3.26 -18.29 -0.18
CA PRO A 257 -3.64 -18.08 -1.58
C PRO A 257 -4.79 -17.08 -1.73
N GLU A 258 -5.53 -16.82 -0.66
CA GLU A 258 -6.69 -15.93 -0.66
C GLU A 258 -6.36 -14.64 0.07
N ARG A 259 -6.81 -13.52 -0.52
CA ARG A 259 -6.74 -12.21 0.12
C ARG A 259 -7.78 -12.14 1.23
N PHE A 260 -7.37 -11.66 2.39
CA PHE A 260 -8.32 -11.46 3.48
C PHE A 260 -9.18 -10.21 3.26
N ALA A 261 -10.46 -10.32 3.67
CA ALA A 261 -11.43 -9.22 3.64
C ALA A 261 -12.50 -9.51 4.70
N ASP A 262 -12.24 -9.15 5.96
CA ASP A 262 -13.16 -9.34 7.09
C ASP A 262 -12.87 -8.31 8.19
N SER A 263 -13.61 -8.35 9.31
CA SER A 263 -13.29 -7.50 10.45
C SER A 263 -11.93 -7.85 11.06
N ALA A 264 -11.24 -6.84 11.57
CA ALA A 264 -9.92 -6.99 12.17
C ALA A 264 -9.92 -8.02 13.31
N GLU A 265 -10.99 -8.07 14.11
CA GLU A 265 -11.12 -9.02 15.23
C GLU A 265 -11.26 -10.47 14.74
N ARG A 266 -12.08 -10.70 13.70
CA ARG A 266 -12.23 -12.06 13.11
C ARG A 266 -10.94 -12.52 12.47
N LEU A 267 -10.25 -11.61 11.78
CA LEU A 267 -8.95 -11.90 11.18
C LEU A 267 -7.89 -12.18 12.24
N ALA A 268 -7.84 -11.41 13.33
CA ALA A 268 -6.96 -11.67 14.46
C ALA A 268 -7.19 -13.06 15.05
N ALA A 269 -8.45 -13.46 15.26
CA ALA A 269 -8.80 -14.79 15.77
C ALA A 269 -8.36 -15.89 14.78
N ARG A 270 -8.62 -15.71 13.48
CA ARG A 270 -8.20 -16.65 12.45
C ARG A 270 -6.68 -16.78 12.38
N PHE A 271 -5.96 -15.66 12.32
CA PHE A 271 -4.51 -15.66 12.18
C PHE A 271 -3.81 -16.24 13.41
N ALA A 272 -4.26 -15.90 14.63
CA ALA A 272 -3.74 -16.50 15.85
C ALA A 272 -3.99 -18.00 15.90
N HIS A 273 -5.18 -18.47 15.51
CA HIS A 273 -5.52 -19.88 15.44
C HIS A 273 -4.67 -20.65 14.41
N GLU A 274 -4.58 -20.13 13.18
CA GLU A 274 -3.77 -20.73 12.12
C GLU A 274 -2.28 -20.76 12.49
N LEU A 275 -1.78 -19.71 13.14
CA LEU A 275 -0.40 -19.63 13.59
C LEU A 275 -0.12 -20.64 14.71
N HIS A 276 -1.04 -20.77 15.68
CA HIS A 276 -0.89 -21.66 16.81
C HIS A 276 -0.93 -23.14 16.39
N LEU A 277 -1.93 -23.54 15.62
CA LEU A 277 -2.16 -24.95 15.25
C LEU A 277 -1.40 -25.39 14.01
N GLY A 278 -0.98 -24.45 13.16
CA GLY A 278 -0.30 -24.77 11.92
C GLY A 278 1.14 -25.24 12.13
N GLU A 279 1.64 -26.06 11.20
CA GLU A 279 3.01 -26.60 11.22
C GLU A 279 4.04 -25.60 10.65
N ALA A 280 3.61 -24.62 9.84
CA ALA A 280 4.51 -23.65 9.23
C ALA A 280 5.06 -22.67 10.29
N GLN A 281 6.37 -22.43 10.23
CA GLN A 281 7.04 -21.46 11.10
C GLN A 281 6.69 -20.01 10.74
N LEU A 282 6.41 -19.75 9.46
CA LEU A 282 5.98 -18.45 8.98
C LEU A 282 4.67 -18.57 8.21
N ARG A 283 3.75 -17.66 8.50
CA ARG A 283 2.52 -17.47 7.73
C ARG A 283 2.46 -16.05 7.19
N VAL A 284 2.00 -15.92 5.96
CA VAL A 284 1.88 -14.62 5.29
C VAL A 284 0.50 -14.50 4.68
N TRP A 285 -0.19 -13.40 4.98
CA TRP A 285 -1.50 -13.07 4.45
C TRP A 285 -1.47 -11.67 3.85
N GLY A 286 -2.18 -11.47 2.77
CA GLY A 286 -2.40 -10.18 2.14
C GLY A 286 -3.88 -9.88 1.99
N GLY A 287 -4.28 -8.61 2.05
CA GLY A 287 -5.69 -8.24 1.89
C GLY A 287 -6.02 -6.87 2.43
N GLU A 288 -7.22 -6.71 2.95
CA GLU A 288 -7.69 -5.48 3.57
C GLU A 288 -8.70 -5.80 4.68
N SER A 289 -8.41 -5.37 5.92
CA SER A 289 -9.32 -5.54 7.04
C SER A 289 -10.26 -4.34 7.20
N THR A 290 -11.33 -4.53 7.97
CA THR A 290 -12.25 -3.47 8.35
C THR A 290 -12.36 -3.36 9.86
N VAL A 291 -12.70 -2.16 10.36
CA VAL A 291 -13.01 -1.92 11.77
C VAL A 291 -14.34 -1.19 11.85
N GLU A 292 -15.25 -1.68 12.67
CA GLU A 292 -16.47 -0.97 12.99
C GLU A 292 -16.16 0.11 14.03
N LEU A 293 -16.35 1.37 13.64
CA LEU A 293 -16.01 2.50 14.50
C LEU A 293 -17.16 2.85 15.45
N PRO A 294 -16.88 2.99 16.77
CA PRO A 294 -17.89 3.51 17.72
C PRO A 294 -18.19 4.99 17.44
N PRO A 295 -19.27 5.54 18.01
CA PRO A 295 -19.66 6.95 17.78
C PRO A 295 -18.57 7.98 18.12
N ARG A 296 -17.66 7.65 19.02
CA ARG A 296 -16.49 8.46 19.40
C ARG A 296 -15.25 7.57 19.39
N PRO A 297 -14.68 7.34 18.22
CA PRO A 297 -13.50 6.49 18.12
C PRO A 297 -12.28 7.20 18.71
N GLY A 298 -11.37 6.42 19.29
CA GLY A 298 -10.04 6.85 19.67
C GLY A 298 -9.12 6.95 18.44
N ARG A 299 -7.81 6.78 18.66
CA ARG A 299 -6.79 6.83 17.61
C ARG A 299 -6.32 5.43 17.26
N GLY A 300 -6.15 5.20 15.96
CA GLY A 300 -5.64 3.95 15.42
C GLY A 300 -6.08 3.75 13.97
N GLY A 301 -5.70 2.60 13.44
CA GLY A 301 -6.14 2.11 12.16
C GLY A 301 -6.46 0.62 12.23
N ARG A 302 -6.84 0.04 11.10
CA ARG A 302 -7.28 -1.35 11.00
C ARG A 302 -6.17 -2.36 11.29
N ASN A 303 -4.94 -2.06 10.89
CA ASN A 303 -3.79 -2.93 11.14
C ASN A 303 -3.36 -2.90 12.60
N GLN A 304 -3.35 -1.74 13.23
CA GLN A 304 -3.13 -1.57 14.66
C GLN A 304 -4.22 -2.28 15.46
N HIS A 305 -5.48 -2.17 15.05
CA HIS A 305 -6.60 -2.86 15.69
C HIS A 305 -6.48 -4.38 15.58
N LEU A 306 -6.17 -4.90 14.38
CA LEU A 306 -5.91 -6.30 14.12
C LEU A 306 -4.75 -6.83 15.00
N ALA A 307 -3.64 -6.09 15.04
CA ALA A 307 -2.47 -6.47 15.82
C ALA A 307 -2.79 -6.51 17.33
N LEU A 308 -3.47 -5.49 17.88
CA LEU A 308 -3.85 -5.47 19.30
C LEU A 308 -4.82 -6.61 19.64
N ALA A 309 -5.81 -6.88 18.78
CA ALA A 309 -6.72 -8.01 18.94
C ALA A 309 -6.00 -9.35 18.91
N ALA A 310 -4.99 -9.51 18.04
CA ALA A 310 -4.16 -10.71 17.97
C ALA A 310 -3.26 -10.84 19.20
N ALA A 311 -2.69 -9.76 19.73
CA ALA A 311 -1.84 -9.76 20.92
C ALA A 311 -2.53 -10.42 22.13
N ARG A 312 -3.84 -10.19 22.29
CA ARG A 312 -4.64 -10.84 23.35
C ARG A 312 -4.72 -12.36 23.19
N LEU A 313 -4.74 -12.84 21.96
CA LEU A 313 -4.91 -14.26 21.63
C LEU A 313 -3.59 -15.04 21.68
N ILE A 314 -2.47 -14.33 21.51
CA ILE A 314 -1.12 -14.92 21.60
C ILE A 314 -0.43 -14.62 22.93
N ALA A 315 -1.09 -13.94 23.87
CA ALA A 315 -0.54 -13.61 25.18
C ALA A 315 -0.01 -14.85 25.92
N GLY A 316 1.21 -14.77 26.45
CA GLY A 316 1.89 -15.87 27.16
C GLY A 316 2.36 -17.02 26.27
N ARG A 317 2.38 -16.85 24.95
CA ARG A 317 2.90 -17.81 23.97
C ARG A 317 4.18 -17.26 23.36
N ASP A 318 5.29 -17.48 24.03
CA ASP A 318 6.58 -16.85 23.72
C ASP A 318 7.08 -17.12 22.30
N GLU A 319 6.64 -18.22 21.68
CA GLU A 319 7.03 -18.58 20.32
C GLU A 319 6.26 -17.82 19.23
N LEU A 320 5.18 -17.10 19.58
CA LEU A 320 4.29 -16.46 18.61
C LEU A 320 4.49 -14.95 18.54
N LEU A 321 4.66 -14.44 17.31
CA LEU A 321 4.66 -13.02 16.99
C LEU A 321 3.75 -12.77 15.79
N LEU A 322 3.15 -11.58 15.73
CA LEU A 322 2.35 -11.16 14.58
C LEU A 322 2.65 -9.70 14.24
N LEU A 323 2.94 -9.45 12.97
CA LEU A 323 3.06 -8.14 12.36
C LEU A 323 1.86 -7.90 11.46
N ALA A 324 1.20 -6.73 11.57
CA ALA A 324 0.18 -6.28 10.63
C ALA A 324 0.47 -4.83 10.24
N ALA A 325 0.48 -4.55 8.92
CA ALA A 325 0.86 -3.25 8.41
C ALA A 325 0.15 -2.89 7.09
N GLY A 326 -0.25 -1.63 6.97
CA GLY A 326 -0.59 -0.99 5.71
C GLY A 326 0.67 -0.78 4.87
N THR A 327 0.62 -1.21 3.62
CA THR A 327 1.80 -1.16 2.75
C THR A 327 2.20 0.24 2.32
N ASP A 328 1.32 1.25 2.44
CA ASP A 328 1.60 2.65 2.15
C ASP A 328 2.30 3.41 3.28
N GLY A 329 2.46 2.77 4.45
CA GLY A 329 3.16 3.33 5.60
C GLY A 329 2.28 4.15 6.54
N SER A 330 0.96 4.10 6.35
CA SER A 330 -0.02 4.75 7.22
C SER A 330 -1.14 3.79 7.59
N ASP A 331 -1.76 3.99 8.76
CA ASP A 331 -2.88 3.16 9.21
C ASP A 331 -3.95 4.03 9.89
N GLY A 332 -5.10 4.15 9.23
CA GLY A 332 -6.20 5.00 9.65
C GLY A 332 -5.81 6.48 9.70
N VAL A 333 -5.87 7.07 10.91
CA VAL A 333 -5.56 8.49 11.15
C VAL A 333 -4.16 8.70 11.74
N THR A 334 -3.29 7.68 11.67
CA THR A 334 -1.93 7.71 12.24
C THR A 334 -0.87 7.66 11.14
N ASP A 335 0.34 8.12 11.49
CA ASP A 335 1.53 8.03 10.63
C ASP A 335 2.30 6.71 10.85
N ASP A 336 1.75 5.79 11.63
CA ASP A 336 2.27 4.46 11.84
C ASP A 336 1.67 3.50 10.82
N ALA A 337 2.47 2.59 10.27
CA ALA A 337 2.02 1.61 9.29
C ALA A 337 1.13 0.50 9.90
N GLY A 338 1.26 0.27 11.19
CA GLY A 338 0.59 -0.81 11.91
C GLY A 338 1.31 -1.15 13.21
N ALA A 339 1.44 -2.44 13.52
CA ALA A 339 2.16 -2.90 14.71
C ALA A 339 2.77 -4.30 14.55
N LEU A 340 3.79 -4.56 15.39
CA LEU A 340 4.40 -5.87 15.59
C LEU A 340 4.23 -6.28 17.04
N VAL A 341 3.42 -7.29 17.31
CA VAL A 341 3.02 -7.74 18.64
C VAL A 341 3.57 -9.13 18.97
N ASP A 342 3.71 -9.40 20.25
CA ASP A 342 4.25 -10.63 20.81
C ASP A 342 3.48 -11.07 22.07
N ALA A 343 3.95 -12.15 22.73
CA ALA A 343 3.36 -12.71 23.92
C ALA A 343 3.23 -11.74 25.11
N GLU A 344 4.07 -10.71 25.18
CA GLU A 344 4.15 -9.77 26.29
C GLU A 344 3.45 -8.42 26.00
N THR A 345 2.98 -8.17 24.78
CA THR A 345 2.33 -6.91 24.40
C THR A 345 1.24 -6.49 25.39
N CYS A 346 0.32 -7.39 25.73
CA CYS A 346 -0.76 -7.08 26.68
C CYS A 346 -0.24 -6.79 28.10
N ALA A 347 0.83 -7.46 28.54
CA ALA A 347 1.45 -7.19 29.82
C ALA A 347 2.07 -5.78 29.85
N ARG A 348 2.75 -5.38 28.78
CA ARG A 348 3.29 -4.01 28.64
C ARG A 348 2.20 -2.95 28.62
N VAL A 349 1.07 -3.22 27.95
CA VAL A 349 -0.13 -2.33 27.98
C VAL A 349 -0.65 -2.18 29.41
N ALA A 350 -0.77 -3.29 30.15
CA ALA A 350 -1.25 -3.29 31.54
C ALA A 350 -0.29 -2.55 32.49
N LEU A 351 1.02 -2.68 32.30
CA LEU A 351 2.03 -1.94 33.07
C LEU A 351 1.90 -0.41 32.87
N ALA A 352 1.43 0.03 31.70
CA ALA A 352 1.11 1.42 31.42
C ALA A 352 -0.27 1.86 31.94
N GLN A 353 -0.93 1.01 32.77
CA GLN A 353 -2.26 1.25 33.33
C GLN A 353 -3.35 1.43 32.26
N LEU A 354 -3.23 0.74 31.14
CA LEU A 354 -4.22 0.67 30.08
C LEU A 354 -4.80 -0.77 30.04
N ASP A 355 -6.04 -0.84 29.51
CA ASP A 355 -6.72 -2.11 29.23
C ASP A 355 -6.85 -2.30 27.73
N ALA A 356 -6.33 -3.41 27.22
CA ALA A 356 -6.35 -3.72 25.78
C ALA A 356 -7.79 -3.91 25.25
N ASP A 357 -8.69 -4.48 26.08
CA ASP A 357 -10.10 -4.67 25.72
C ASP A 357 -10.84 -3.34 25.61
N ASP A 358 -10.59 -2.45 26.57
CA ASP A 358 -11.15 -1.10 26.54
C ASP A 358 -10.66 -0.30 25.33
N CYS A 359 -9.34 -0.37 25.02
CA CYS A 359 -8.78 0.27 23.85
C CYS A 359 -9.38 -0.27 22.55
N LEU A 360 -9.61 -1.57 22.42
CA LEU A 360 -10.27 -2.18 21.26
C LEU A 360 -11.73 -1.70 21.15
N ALA A 361 -12.49 -1.76 22.25
CA ALA A 361 -13.89 -1.33 22.27
C ALA A 361 -14.09 0.13 21.83
N HIS A 362 -13.09 0.99 22.07
CA HIS A 362 -13.07 2.39 21.67
C HIS A 362 -12.33 2.68 20.36
N ALA A 363 -11.87 1.65 19.63
CA ALA A 363 -11.00 1.82 18.46
C ALA A 363 -9.79 2.73 18.73
N ASP A 364 -9.16 2.58 19.92
CA ASP A 364 -8.02 3.37 20.41
C ASP A 364 -6.72 2.54 20.47
N SER A 365 -6.53 1.70 19.45
CA SER A 365 -5.41 0.75 19.37
C SER A 365 -4.04 1.42 19.35
N ALA A 366 -3.92 2.60 18.72
CA ALA A 366 -2.67 3.36 18.68
C ALA A 366 -2.17 3.70 20.09
N ARG A 367 -3.06 4.07 21.01
CA ARG A 367 -2.73 4.40 22.40
C ARG A 367 -2.13 3.20 23.14
N ALA A 368 -2.76 2.04 23.03
CA ALA A 368 -2.28 0.82 23.66
C ALA A 368 -0.92 0.38 23.10
N LEU A 369 -0.79 0.38 21.76
CA LEU A 369 0.42 -0.05 21.07
C LEU A 369 1.57 0.94 21.21
N ALA A 370 1.30 2.24 21.34
CA ALA A 370 2.32 3.23 21.69
C ALA A 370 2.86 2.99 23.10
N ALA A 371 1.98 2.67 24.06
CA ALA A 371 2.36 2.40 25.44
C ALA A 371 3.17 1.11 25.59
N SER A 372 2.86 0.08 24.81
CA SER A 372 3.61 -1.18 24.79
C SER A 372 4.90 -1.12 23.95
N GLY A 373 5.07 -0.07 23.15
CA GLY A 373 6.23 0.06 22.29
C GLY A 373 6.14 -0.74 20.98
N ASP A 374 4.98 -1.22 20.59
CA ASP A 374 4.80 -2.15 19.46
C ASP A 374 4.35 -1.48 18.15
N LEU A 375 4.18 -0.15 18.11
CA LEU A 375 3.88 0.56 16.87
C LEU A 375 4.98 0.41 15.83
N LEU A 376 4.58 0.26 14.58
CA LEU A 376 5.46 0.14 13.44
C LEU A 376 5.42 1.44 12.63
N HIS A 377 6.52 2.18 12.70
CA HIS A 377 6.68 3.44 11.96
C HIS A 377 7.60 3.23 10.76
N THR A 378 7.10 3.42 9.54
CA THR A 378 7.87 3.25 8.29
C THR A 378 8.06 4.55 7.52
N GLY A 379 7.24 5.55 7.79
CA GLY A 379 7.05 6.66 6.88
C GLY A 379 6.45 6.22 5.53
N PRO A 380 6.34 7.12 4.55
CA PRO A 380 5.85 6.80 3.22
C PRO A 380 6.72 5.74 2.52
N THR A 381 6.12 4.66 2.05
CA THR A 381 6.84 3.49 1.51
C THR A 381 6.99 3.50 -0.01
N GLY A 382 6.40 4.47 -0.71
CA GLY A 382 6.43 4.54 -2.18
C GLY A 382 5.61 3.46 -2.87
N THR A 383 4.67 2.84 -2.16
CA THR A 383 3.70 1.87 -2.69
C THR A 383 2.32 2.02 -2.03
N ASN A 384 1.31 1.31 -2.52
CA ASN A 384 0.04 1.05 -1.86
C ASN A 384 -0.62 -0.16 -2.52
N VAL A 385 -0.50 -1.32 -1.87
CA VAL A 385 -1.11 -2.58 -2.34
C VAL A 385 -2.05 -3.20 -1.31
N GLY A 386 -2.57 -2.41 -0.36
CA GLY A 386 -3.39 -2.88 0.75
C GLY A 386 -2.56 -3.25 1.98
N ASP A 387 -3.00 -4.26 2.72
CA ASP A 387 -2.42 -4.66 4.00
C ASP A 387 -1.65 -5.98 3.89
N LEU A 388 -0.59 -6.10 4.69
CA LEU A 388 0.21 -7.30 4.83
C LEU A 388 0.24 -7.75 6.30
N ALA A 389 -0.09 -9.01 6.55
CA ALA A 389 0.08 -9.63 7.86
C ALA A 389 1.12 -10.77 7.78
N ILE A 390 2.02 -10.82 8.75
CA ILE A 390 3.09 -11.83 8.83
C ILE A 390 3.10 -12.40 10.24
N GLY A 391 2.80 -13.69 10.38
CA GLY A 391 2.85 -14.41 11.64
C GLY A 391 4.09 -15.30 11.71
N LEU A 392 4.78 -15.29 12.85
CA LEU A 392 5.95 -16.10 13.11
C LEU A 392 5.69 -17.03 14.32
N LYS A 393 6.00 -18.31 14.14
CA LYS A 393 6.03 -19.34 15.20
C LYS A 393 7.44 -19.88 15.29
N LEU A 394 8.24 -19.26 16.15
CA LEU A 394 9.67 -19.57 16.28
C LEU A 394 10.17 -19.21 17.69
N SER A 395 11.02 -20.05 18.27
CA SER A 395 11.71 -19.70 19.50
C SER A 395 12.78 -18.63 19.27
N ALA A 396 13.16 -17.89 20.31
CA ALA A 396 14.24 -16.91 20.22
C ALA A 396 15.59 -17.57 19.89
N GLU A 397 15.83 -18.78 20.39
CA GLU A 397 17.03 -19.57 20.13
C GLU A 397 17.14 -19.97 18.67
N ASP A 398 16.08 -20.57 18.09
CA ASP A 398 16.05 -20.93 16.66
C ASP A 398 16.21 -19.71 15.75
N ALA A 399 15.64 -18.57 16.12
CA ALA A 399 15.81 -17.34 15.37
C ALA A 399 17.24 -16.80 15.41
N ALA A 400 17.91 -16.88 16.55
CA ALA A 400 19.30 -16.50 16.69
C ALA A 400 20.22 -17.39 15.84
N ASP A 401 19.95 -18.68 15.80
CA ASP A 401 20.69 -19.65 14.97
C ASP A 401 20.53 -19.36 13.48
N LEU A 402 19.33 -19.01 13.01
CA LEU A 402 19.10 -18.61 11.63
C LEU A 402 19.92 -17.38 11.23
N VAL A 403 20.03 -16.39 12.13
CA VAL A 403 20.84 -15.17 11.89
C VAL A 403 22.34 -15.50 11.82
N GLN A 404 22.86 -16.32 12.75
CA GLN A 404 24.28 -16.72 12.79
C GLN A 404 24.69 -17.52 11.55
N HIS A 405 23.87 -18.47 11.13
CA HIS A 405 24.15 -19.27 9.91
C HIS A 405 24.16 -18.41 8.64
N ARG A 406 23.34 -17.34 8.58
CA ARG A 406 23.35 -16.36 7.50
C ARG A 406 24.69 -15.63 7.39
N ASP A 407 25.21 -15.16 8.51
CA ASP A 407 26.45 -14.38 8.54
C ASP A 407 27.68 -15.27 8.23
N ALA A 408 27.65 -16.52 8.66
CA ALA A 408 28.67 -17.51 8.29
C ALA A 408 28.70 -17.84 6.78
N ARG A 409 27.53 -17.93 6.13
CA ARG A 409 27.44 -18.11 4.66
C ARG A 409 27.90 -16.89 3.88
N ARG A 410 27.58 -15.67 4.33
CA ARG A 410 28.05 -14.42 3.72
C ARG A 410 29.59 -14.29 3.76
N ARG A 411 30.22 -14.70 4.88
CA ARG A 411 31.69 -14.66 5.03
C ARG A 411 32.43 -15.70 4.16
N ARG A 412 31.75 -16.74 3.66
CA ARG A 412 32.34 -17.77 2.79
C ARG A 412 32.25 -17.43 1.31
N VAL A 413 31.50 -16.41 0.92
CA VAL A 413 31.29 -15.98 -0.47
C VAL A 413 32.07 -14.68 -0.79
N LEU A 414 32.64 -14.03 0.23
CA LEU A 414 33.61 -12.93 0.11
C LEU A 414 35.03 -13.48 0.26
#